data_6a3639a4ca64d0746d802f8dfd02a39e
#
_entry.id   6a3639a4ca64d0746d802f8dfd02a39e
#
_cell.length_a   1.000
_cell.length_b   1.000
_cell.length_c   1.000
_cell.angle_alpha   90.00
_cell.angle_beta   90.00
_cell.angle_gamma   90.00
#
_symmetry.space_group_name_H-M   'P 1'
#
loop_
_entity.id
_entity.type
_entity.pdbx_description
1 polymer ?
#
loop_
_entity_poly.entity_id
_entity_poly.type
_entity_poly.pdbx_seq_one_letter_code
_entity_poly.pdbx_strand_id
1 'polypeptide(L)'
;SQASKTRVIRSAGTGGNKTGPGGESYPPVMTVATPITGYLGGSKLTLLANQTASQMLSVLIETNQGKIIMIDGGVEEDAAHLIQSLMARGGHVDTWLITHPHSDHVGALNYILSHPECGITVDNLYYSFANLSWYQEYEAYRADMVAALMNTLSLLPQEKLHGDIYKGQEIWVDNIKITVMNKPYLQSYNSINNSSVAYMLDI
;
A
#
# COMPACT_ATOMS: atom_id res chain seq x y z
N SER A 1 4.79 24.85 -25.72
CA SER A 1 3.98 24.52 -24.52
C SER A 1 2.84 23.59 -24.93
N GLN A 2 3.00 22.29 -24.65
CA GLN A 2 1.91 21.34 -24.82
C GLN A 2 1.23 21.13 -23.46
N ALA A 3 -0.02 21.51 -23.38
CA ALA A 3 -0.84 21.28 -22.20
C ALA A 3 -1.18 19.79 -22.08
N SER A 4 -0.75 19.15 -21.00
CA SER A 4 -1.14 17.79 -20.64
C SER A 4 -2.64 17.78 -20.33
N LYS A 5 -3.41 17.03 -21.12
CA LYS A 5 -4.83 16.78 -20.83
C LYS A 5 -4.94 15.68 -19.78
N THR A 6 -5.21 16.07 -18.54
CA THR A 6 -5.56 15.13 -17.47
C THR A 6 -6.89 14.47 -17.79
N ARG A 7 -6.90 13.19 -18.07
CA ARG A 7 -8.12 12.39 -18.25
C ARG A 7 -8.47 11.75 -16.92
N VAL A 8 -9.47 12.28 -16.25
CA VAL A 8 -10.05 11.65 -15.05
C VAL A 8 -10.88 10.45 -15.50
N ILE A 9 -10.42 9.25 -15.20
CA ILE A 9 -11.22 8.04 -15.40
C ILE A 9 -11.87 7.73 -14.06
N ARG A 10 -13.20 7.82 -14.00
CA ARG A 10 -13.99 7.39 -12.85
C ARG A 10 -13.92 5.86 -12.76
N SER A 11 -13.73 5.34 -11.55
CA SER A 11 -13.83 3.90 -11.27
C SER A 11 -15.22 3.40 -11.73
N ALA A 12 -15.22 2.41 -12.61
CA ALA A 12 -16.45 1.71 -12.96
C ALA A 12 -16.88 0.86 -11.76
N GLY A 13 -18.09 1.12 -11.29
CA GLY A 13 -18.72 0.33 -10.23
C GLY A 13 -18.87 -1.14 -10.63
N THR A 14 -19.02 -1.96 -9.62
CA THR A 14 -19.28 -3.40 -9.66
C THR A 14 -20.18 -3.79 -10.84
N GLY A 15 -19.61 -4.50 -11.81
CA GLY A 15 -20.32 -4.96 -12.99
C GLY A 15 -21.35 -6.03 -12.64
N GLY A 16 -22.61 -5.66 -12.56
CA GLY A 16 -23.71 -6.60 -12.68
C GLY A 16 -23.73 -7.16 -14.10
N ASN A 17 -23.98 -8.47 -14.25
CA ASN A 17 -24.21 -9.12 -15.54
C ASN A 17 -25.29 -8.36 -16.33
N LYS A 18 -24.89 -7.70 -17.41
CA LYS A 18 -25.86 -7.12 -18.35
C LYS A 18 -26.20 -8.16 -19.40
N THR A 19 -27.44 -8.62 -19.40
CA THR A 19 -27.99 -9.42 -20.48
C THR A 19 -28.45 -8.49 -21.61
N GLY A 20 -27.98 -8.74 -22.82
CA GLY A 20 -28.44 -8.04 -24.02
C GLY A 20 -29.80 -8.55 -24.52
N PRO A 21 -30.44 -7.85 -25.46
CA PRO A 21 -31.71 -8.32 -26.08
C PRO A 21 -31.41 -9.61 -26.86
N GLY A 22 -31.74 -10.76 -26.28
CA GLY A 22 -31.49 -12.10 -26.84
C GLY A 22 -30.93 -13.11 -25.87
N GLY A 23 -30.67 -12.72 -24.61
CA GLY A 23 -30.23 -13.66 -23.55
C GLY A 23 -28.75 -14.09 -23.64
N GLU A 24 -27.97 -13.50 -24.55
CA GLU A 24 -26.53 -13.78 -24.62
C GLU A 24 -25.78 -13.08 -23.46
N SER A 25 -25.09 -13.90 -22.65
CA SER A 25 -24.17 -13.37 -21.64
C SER A 25 -22.84 -13.01 -22.30
N TYR A 26 -22.54 -11.74 -22.40
CA TYR A 26 -21.19 -11.30 -22.80
C TYR A 26 -20.20 -11.62 -21.67
N PRO A 27 -19.02 -12.17 -21.99
CA PRO A 27 -17.97 -12.32 -21.00
C PRO A 27 -17.62 -10.95 -20.40
N PRO A 28 -17.34 -10.87 -19.09
CA PRO A 28 -16.95 -9.60 -18.49
C PRO A 28 -15.72 -9.07 -19.21
N VAL A 29 -15.82 -7.85 -19.74
CA VAL A 29 -14.67 -7.14 -20.29
C VAL A 29 -13.78 -6.81 -19.09
N MET A 30 -12.73 -7.59 -18.88
CA MET A 30 -11.69 -7.27 -17.93
C MET A 30 -10.93 -6.04 -18.44
N THR A 31 -11.33 -4.87 -18.00
CA THR A 31 -10.51 -3.66 -18.18
C THR A 31 -9.30 -3.80 -17.26
N VAL A 32 -8.14 -4.04 -17.85
CA VAL A 32 -6.88 -3.97 -17.11
C VAL A 32 -6.72 -2.54 -16.59
N ALA A 33 -6.74 -2.38 -15.28
CA ALA A 33 -6.53 -1.09 -14.67
C ALA A 33 -5.09 -0.63 -14.95
N THR A 34 -4.91 0.63 -15.36
CA THR A 34 -3.59 1.21 -15.62
C THR A 34 -3.15 2.09 -14.45
N PRO A 35 -1.85 2.08 -14.09
CA PRO A 35 -1.35 2.92 -13.02
C PRO A 35 -1.47 4.40 -13.40
N ILE A 36 -1.68 5.25 -12.38
CA ILE A 36 -1.65 6.70 -12.52
C ILE A 36 -0.26 7.17 -12.10
N THR A 37 0.39 7.96 -12.95
CA THR A 37 1.75 8.46 -12.70
C THR A 37 1.78 9.98 -12.70
N GLY A 38 2.47 10.56 -11.71
CA GLY A 38 2.75 11.98 -11.61
C GLY A 38 4.23 12.26 -11.37
N TYR A 39 4.69 13.46 -11.71
CA TYR A 39 6.07 13.91 -11.51
C TYR A 39 6.07 15.24 -10.73
N LEU A 40 6.93 15.33 -9.72
CA LEU A 40 7.12 16.52 -8.91
C LEU A 40 8.55 16.55 -8.35
N GLY A 41 9.23 17.70 -8.41
CA GLY A 41 10.56 17.90 -7.82
C GLY A 41 11.64 16.91 -8.30
N GLY A 42 11.52 16.37 -9.52
CA GLY A 42 12.40 15.31 -10.03
C GLY A 42 12.05 13.92 -9.54
N SER A 43 11.04 13.79 -8.69
CA SER A 43 10.52 12.51 -8.20
C SER A 43 9.34 12.05 -9.04
N LYS A 44 9.10 10.74 -9.07
CA LYS A 44 8.00 10.11 -9.80
C LYS A 44 7.11 9.36 -8.82
N LEU A 45 5.83 9.70 -8.78
CA LEU A 45 4.81 9.01 -7.99
C LEU A 45 3.96 8.14 -8.92
N THR A 46 3.78 6.88 -8.55
CA THR A 46 2.93 5.92 -9.25
C THR A 46 1.92 5.34 -8.28
N LEU A 47 0.64 5.57 -8.53
CA LEU A 47 -0.44 4.82 -7.89
C LEU A 47 -0.62 3.52 -8.70
N LEU A 48 -0.24 2.40 -8.10
CA LEU A 48 -0.34 1.09 -8.74
C LEU A 48 -1.80 0.68 -8.87
N ALA A 49 -2.12 0.03 -9.97
CA ALA A 49 -3.46 -0.49 -10.23
C ALA A 49 -3.52 -1.97 -9.86
N ASN A 50 -4.60 -2.40 -9.20
CA ASN A 50 -4.85 -3.80 -8.91
C ASN A 50 -4.94 -4.61 -10.20
N GLN A 51 -4.46 -5.85 -10.15
CA GLN A 51 -4.55 -6.83 -11.23
C GLN A 51 -5.56 -7.94 -10.92
N THR A 52 -6.21 -7.86 -9.78
CA THR A 52 -7.24 -8.78 -9.30
C THR A 52 -8.59 -8.08 -9.19
N ALA A 53 -9.64 -8.80 -8.82
CA ALA A 53 -10.97 -8.22 -8.57
C ALA A 53 -11.04 -7.49 -7.21
N SER A 54 -9.97 -7.50 -6.44
CA SER A 54 -9.88 -6.90 -5.11
C SER A 54 -9.45 -5.44 -5.18
N GLN A 55 -9.59 -4.73 -4.06
CA GLN A 55 -9.06 -3.38 -3.92
C GLN A 55 -7.56 -3.43 -3.66
N MET A 56 -6.84 -2.43 -4.13
CA MET A 56 -5.41 -2.24 -3.87
C MET A 56 -5.14 -0.78 -3.58
N LEU A 57 -4.59 -0.50 -2.41
CA LEU A 57 -3.91 0.79 -2.20
C LEU A 57 -2.42 0.52 -2.14
N SER A 58 -1.71 1.03 -3.13
CA SER A 58 -0.27 0.87 -3.24
C SER A 58 0.32 2.06 -4.00
N VAL A 59 1.08 2.88 -3.29
CA VAL A 59 1.76 4.05 -3.86
C VAL A 59 3.26 3.79 -3.88
N LEU A 60 3.85 3.90 -5.07
CA LEU A 60 5.28 3.77 -5.30
C LEU A 60 5.85 5.13 -5.69
N ILE A 61 6.87 5.59 -4.95
CA ILE A 61 7.55 6.85 -5.22
C ILE A 61 9.01 6.57 -5.50
N GLU A 62 9.48 7.03 -6.65
CA GLU A 62 10.89 7.08 -7.02
C GLU A 62 11.39 8.49 -6.72
N THR A 63 12.36 8.62 -5.81
CA THR A 63 12.95 9.93 -5.47
C THR A 63 13.81 10.46 -6.61
N ASN A 64 14.22 11.72 -6.53
CA ASN A 64 15.12 12.32 -7.53
C ASN A 64 16.52 11.68 -7.58
N GLN A 65 16.90 10.86 -6.59
CA GLN A 65 18.17 10.11 -6.54
C GLN A 65 17.97 8.59 -6.74
N GLY A 66 16.74 8.15 -7.02
CA GLY A 66 16.43 6.77 -7.37
C GLY A 66 16.09 5.86 -6.19
N LYS A 67 15.94 6.39 -4.97
CA LYS A 67 15.40 5.59 -3.85
C LYS A 67 13.91 5.34 -4.02
N ILE A 68 13.42 4.27 -3.41
CA ILE A 68 12.02 3.87 -3.46
C ILE A 68 11.37 4.06 -2.11
N ILE A 69 10.24 4.74 -2.12
CA ILE A 69 9.30 4.82 -0.99
C ILE A 69 8.03 4.08 -1.39
N MET A 70 7.56 3.19 -0.52
CA MET A 70 6.25 2.55 -0.66
C MET A 70 5.29 3.07 0.40
N ILE A 71 4.02 3.25 0.02
CA ILE A 71 2.92 3.45 0.98
C ILE A 71 1.91 2.34 0.72
N ASP A 72 1.69 1.50 1.73
CA ASP A 72 0.88 0.29 1.65
C ASP A 72 1.33 -0.65 0.50
N GLY A 73 0.57 -1.66 0.15
CA GLY A 73 1.05 -2.64 -0.85
C GLY A 73 -0.03 -3.39 -1.60
N GLY A 74 -1.29 -3.31 -1.14
CA GLY A 74 -2.38 -4.07 -1.73
C GLY A 74 -2.59 -5.45 -1.10
N VAL A 75 -3.47 -6.24 -1.70
CA VAL A 75 -3.78 -7.61 -1.26
C VAL A 75 -2.65 -8.58 -1.62
N GLU A 76 -2.62 -9.74 -0.97
CA GLU A 76 -1.64 -10.81 -1.22
C GLU A 76 -1.68 -11.29 -2.67
N GLU A 77 -2.87 -11.38 -3.27
CA GLU A 77 -3.07 -11.82 -4.65
C GLU A 77 -2.40 -10.88 -5.68
N ASP A 78 -2.18 -9.62 -5.32
CA ASP A 78 -1.45 -8.64 -6.14
C ASP A 78 0.06 -8.60 -5.84
N ALA A 79 0.57 -9.45 -4.93
CA ALA A 79 1.99 -9.45 -4.54
C ALA A 79 2.93 -9.68 -5.73
N ALA A 80 2.58 -10.60 -6.65
CA ALA A 80 3.40 -10.86 -7.84
C ALA A 80 3.53 -9.62 -8.72
N HIS A 81 2.46 -8.85 -8.90
CA HIS A 81 2.46 -7.59 -9.64
C HIS A 81 3.32 -6.51 -8.94
N LEU A 82 3.20 -6.40 -7.61
CA LEU A 82 4.02 -5.47 -6.83
C LEU A 82 5.50 -5.84 -6.88
N ILE A 83 5.84 -7.13 -6.72
CA ILE A 83 7.21 -7.63 -6.84
C ILE A 83 7.78 -7.29 -8.21
N GLN A 84 7.04 -7.56 -9.29
CA GLN A 84 7.48 -7.22 -10.65
C GLN A 84 7.73 -5.72 -10.81
N SER A 85 6.86 -4.87 -10.27
CA SER A 85 7.00 -3.41 -10.32
C SER A 85 8.23 -2.92 -9.54
N LEU A 86 8.52 -3.52 -8.38
CA LEU A 86 9.71 -3.21 -7.58
C LEU A 86 10.99 -3.74 -8.23
N MET A 87 10.99 -4.97 -8.76
CA MET A 87 12.15 -5.56 -9.44
C MET A 87 12.56 -4.77 -10.68
N ALA A 88 11.60 -4.22 -11.43
CA ALA A 88 11.88 -3.32 -12.55
C ALA A 88 12.62 -2.04 -12.13
N ARG A 89 12.67 -1.75 -10.82
CA ARG A 89 13.32 -0.58 -10.19
C ARG A 89 14.49 -0.99 -9.27
N GLY A 90 15.00 -2.20 -9.41
CA GLY A 90 16.15 -2.70 -8.65
C GLY A 90 15.80 -3.52 -7.41
N GLY A 91 14.52 -3.68 -7.05
CA GLY A 91 14.09 -4.57 -5.97
C GLY A 91 14.42 -4.10 -4.54
N HIS A 92 14.87 -2.85 -4.39
CA HIS A 92 15.25 -2.28 -3.09
C HIS A 92 14.30 -1.16 -2.69
N VAL A 93 13.66 -1.30 -1.52
CA VAL A 93 12.77 -0.29 -0.94
C VAL A 93 13.48 0.34 0.26
N ASP A 94 13.77 1.63 0.17
CA ASP A 94 14.39 2.39 1.27
C ASP A 94 13.43 2.54 2.45
N THR A 95 12.20 2.95 2.16
CA THR A 95 11.21 3.26 3.19
C THR A 95 9.83 2.73 2.80
N TRP A 96 9.22 1.96 3.69
CA TRP A 96 7.85 1.48 3.52
C TRP A 96 6.97 2.01 4.64
N LEU A 97 5.95 2.79 4.28
CA LEU A 97 4.99 3.39 5.19
C LEU A 97 3.70 2.58 5.19
N ILE A 98 3.21 2.22 6.36
CA ILE A 98 1.95 1.49 6.52
C ILE A 98 0.93 2.42 7.14
N THR A 99 -0.23 2.57 6.50
CA THR A 99 -1.33 3.39 7.03
C THR A 99 -2.12 2.63 8.09
N HIS A 100 -2.53 1.41 7.79
CA HIS A 100 -3.24 0.51 8.71
C HIS A 100 -3.20 -0.94 8.20
N PRO A 101 -3.42 -1.95 9.07
CA PRO A 101 -3.18 -3.34 8.72
C PRO A 101 -4.40 -4.08 8.13
N HIS A 102 -5.17 -3.47 7.22
CA HIS A 102 -6.13 -4.19 6.39
C HIS A 102 -5.43 -4.98 5.27
N SER A 103 -6.02 -6.10 4.85
CA SER A 103 -5.45 -7.01 3.85
C SER A 103 -5.17 -6.33 2.50
N ASP A 104 -6.00 -5.39 2.09
CA ASP A 104 -5.84 -4.60 0.86
C ASP A 104 -4.77 -3.49 0.96
N HIS A 105 -4.15 -3.34 2.14
CA HIS A 105 -3.01 -2.46 2.40
C HIS A 105 -1.72 -3.23 2.68
N VAL A 106 -1.79 -4.34 3.43
CA VAL A 106 -0.59 -5.03 3.92
C VAL A 106 -0.44 -6.47 3.43
N GLY A 107 -1.40 -7.02 2.70
CA GLY A 107 -1.34 -8.41 2.24
C GLY A 107 -0.13 -8.70 1.37
N ALA A 108 0.12 -7.88 0.35
CA ALA A 108 1.29 -8.02 -0.52
C ALA A 108 2.60 -7.75 0.23
N LEU A 109 2.62 -6.78 1.15
CA LEU A 109 3.79 -6.53 2.01
C LEU A 109 4.12 -7.75 2.87
N ASN A 110 3.12 -8.34 3.54
CA ASN A 110 3.32 -9.54 4.35
C ASN A 110 3.87 -10.71 3.52
N TYR A 111 3.34 -10.89 2.30
CA TYR A 111 3.86 -11.89 1.36
C TYR A 111 5.34 -11.64 1.07
N ILE A 112 5.71 -10.43 0.66
CA ILE A 112 7.10 -10.05 0.33
C ILE A 112 8.03 -10.30 1.51
N LEU A 113 7.67 -9.85 2.72
CA LEU A 113 8.50 -9.99 3.91
C LEU A 113 8.65 -11.44 4.37
N SER A 114 7.66 -12.29 4.13
CA SER A 114 7.71 -13.73 4.46
C SER A 114 8.34 -14.61 3.38
N HIS A 115 8.67 -14.04 2.20
CA HIS A 115 9.27 -14.73 1.06
C HIS A 115 10.54 -14.00 0.57
N PRO A 116 11.63 -14.04 1.36
CA PRO A 116 12.86 -13.32 1.03
C PRO A 116 13.46 -13.77 -0.32
N GLU A 117 13.13 -14.96 -0.79
CA GLU A 117 13.49 -15.49 -2.11
C GLU A 117 12.91 -14.67 -3.28
N CYS A 118 11.90 -13.83 -3.05
CA CYS A 118 11.35 -12.94 -4.09
C CYS A 118 12.34 -11.85 -4.51
N GLY A 119 13.43 -11.67 -3.74
CA GLY A 119 14.51 -10.74 -4.05
C GLY A 119 14.25 -9.28 -3.72
N ILE A 120 13.12 -8.96 -3.07
CA ILE A 120 12.83 -7.62 -2.58
C ILE A 120 13.47 -7.41 -1.21
N THR A 121 14.17 -6.29 -1.05
CA THR A 121 14.74 -5.87 0.24
C THR A 121 14.08 -4.58 0.71
N VAL A 122 13.87 -4.47 2.02
CA VAL A 122 13.29 -3.29 2.67
C VAL A 122 14.22 -2.85 3.78
N ASP A 123 14.58 -1.56 3.83
CA ASP A 123 15.46 -1.04 4.88
C ASP A 123 14.68 -0.54 6.09
N ASN A 124 13.58 0.19 5.87
CA ASN A 124 12.82 0.82 6.95
C ASN A 124 11.32 0.59 6.77
N LEU A 125 10.67 0.12 7.83
CA LEU A 125 9.23 -0.06 7.93
C LEU A 125 8.68 0.84 9.03
N TYR A 126 7.78 1.77 8.67
CA TYR A 126 7.13 2.69 9.61
C TYR A 126 5.64 2.34 9.74
N TYR A 127 5.19 2.14 10.97
CA TYR A 127 3.82 1.75 11.26
C TYR A 127 3.42 2.13 12.69
N SER A 128 2.12 2.06 12.97
CA SER A 128 1.59 2.18 14.31
C SER A 128 0.42 1.20 14.46
N PHE A 129 0.64 0.12 15.20
CA PHE A 129 -0.36 -0.92 15.43
C PHE A 129 -0.78 -0.95 16.89
N ALA A 130 -2.06 -1.28 17.13
CA ALA A 130 -2.55 -1.68 18.44
C ALA A 130 -2.03 -3.08 18.80
N ASN A 131 -2.26 -3.51 20.04
CA ASN A 131 -2.03 -4.90 20.42
C ASN A 131 -3.00 -5.83 19.69
N LEU A 132 -2.59 -7.05 19.40
CA LEU A 132 -3.40 -8.05 18.68
C LEU A 132 -4.77 -8.26 19.36
N SER A 133 -4.83 -8.26 20.70
CA SER A 133 -6.08 -8.41 21.46
C SER A 133 -7.11 -7.33 21.14
N TRP A 134 -6.67 -6.11 20.81
CA TRP A 134 -7.56 -5.03 20.41
C TRP A 134 -8.23 -5.33 19.05
N TYR A 135 -7.47 -5.85 18.08
CA TYR A 135 -8.03 -6.28 16.80
C TYR A 135 -8.99 -7.47 16.96
N GLN A 136 -8.65 -8.43 17.83
CA GLN A 136 -9.51 -9.58 18.15
C GLN A 136 -10.83 -9.16 18.76
N GLU A 137 -10.85 -8.11 19.56
CA GLU A 137 -12.05 -7.59 20.20
C GLU A 137 -12.94 -6.79 19.23
N TYR A 138 -12.33 -5.89 18.44
CA TYR A 138 -13.10 -4.90 17.66
C TYR A 138 -13.22 -5.22 16.18
N GLU A 139 -12.37 -6.09 15.63
CA GLU A 139 -12.40 -6.49 14.22
C GLU A 139 -11.90 -7.94 14.04
N ALA A 140 -12.49 -8.87 14.76
CA ALA A 140 -12.05 -10.27 14.88
C ALA A 140 -11.81 -10.96 13.51
N TYR A 141 -12.66 -10.68 12.52
CA TYR A 141 -12.54 -11.26 11.17
C TYR A 141 -11.31 -10.79 10.38
N ARG A 142 -10.61 -9.76 10.85
CA ARG A 142 -9.36 -9.24 10.28
C ARG A 142 -8.13 -9.59 11.12
N ALA A 143 -8.33 -10.07 12.34
CA ALA A 143 -7.26 -10.30 13.30
C ALA A 143 -6.21 -11.32 12.83
N ASP A 144 -6.61 -12.30 12.04
CA ASP A 144 -5.68 -13.31 11.50
C ASP A 144 -4.63 -12.69 10.58
N MET A 145 -5.03 -11.76 9.70
CA MET A 145 -4.08 -11.03 8.84
C MET A 145 -3.11 -10.18 9.67
N VAL A 146 -3.64 -9.50 10.68
CA VAL A 146 -2.80 -8.67 11.58
C VAL A 146 -1.83 -9.56 12.36
N ALA A 147 -2.28 -10.70 12.87
CA ALA A 147 -1.44 -11.66 13.56
C ALA A 147 -0.32 -12.21 12.66
N ALA A 148 -0.65 -12.56 11.42
CA ALA A 148 0.33 -13.01 10.44
C ALA A 148 1.40 -11.94 10.16
N LEU A 149 0.99 -10.70 9.94
CA LEU A 149 1.92 -9.59 9.73
C LEU A 149 2.79 -9.34 10.96
N MET A 150 2.22 -9.29 12.17
CA MET A 150 2.99 -9.12 13.41
C MET A 150 4.02 -10.23 13.61
N ASN A 151 3.64 -11.47 13.30
CA ASN A 151 4.58 -12.60 13.34
C ASN A 151 5.72 -12.42 12.34
N THR A 152 5.42 -12.05 11.10
CA THR A 152 6.42 -11.77 10.06
C THR A 152 7.38 -10.66 10.51
N LEU A 153 6.85 -9.56 11.03
CA LEU A 153 7.66 -8.43 11.54
C LEU A 153 8.58 -8.86 12.68
N SER A 154 8.12 -9.75 13.57
CA SER A 154 8.93 -10.23 14.70
C SER A 154 10.18 -11.02 14.30
N LEU A 155 10.22 -11.52 13.07
CA LEU A 155 11.37 -12.26 12.52
C LEU A 155 12.38 -11.36 11.79
N LEU A 156 12.06 -10.10 11.58
CA LEU A 156 12.95 -9.14 10.92
C LEU A 156 13.91 -8.47 11.91
N PRO A 157 15.07 -7.98 11.41
CA PRO A 157 15.98 -7.17 12.21
C PRO A 157 15.29 -5.94 12.81
N GLN A 158 15.44 -5.74 14.12
CA GLN A 158 14.74 -4.69 14.88
C GLN A 158 15.10 -3.28 14.41
N GLU A 159 16.30 -3.06 13.90
CA GLU A 159 16.75 -1.78 13.35
C GLU A 159 15.96 -1.33 12.12
N LYS A 160 15.26 -2.25 11.46
CA LYS A 160 14.39 -1.96 10.31
C LYS A 160 12.97 -1.56 10.72
N LEU A 161 12.57 -1.81 11.95
CA LEU A 161 11.20 -1.68 12.43
C LEU A 161 11.01 -0.40 13.25
N HIS A 162 10.14 0.48 12.78
CA HIS A 162 9.79 1.73 13.43
C HIS A 162 8.29 1.73 13.78
N GLY A 163 7.94 1.03 14.87
CA GLY A 163 6.56 0.84 15.34
C GLY A 163 6.09 1.88 16.37
N ASP A 164 6.95 2.82 16.75
CA ASP A 164 6.70 3.84 17.77
C ASP A 164 6.64 5.27 17.19
N ILE A 165 6.16 5.38 15.96
CA ILE A 165 6.01 6.67 15.27
C ILE A 165 5.08 7.62 16.04
N TYR A 166 5.34 8.91 15.93
CA TYR A 166 4.61 9.95 16.65
C TYR A 166 4.23 11.14 15.76
N LYS A 167 3.20 11.86 16.13
CA LYS A 167 2.74 13.05 15.42
C LYS A 167 3.86 14.08 15.34
N GLY A 168 4.13 14.56 14.12
CA GLY A 168 5.17 15.54 13.84
C GLY A 168 6.55 14.94 13.58
N GLN A 169 6.70 13.61 13.67
CA GLN A 169 7.95 12.95 13.27
C GLN A 169 8.22 13.21 11.80
N GLU A 170 9.45 13.57 11.47
CA GLU A 170 9.92 13.79 10.12
C GLU A 170 10.86 12.66 9.69
N ILE A 171 10.65 12.13 8.50
CA ILE A 171 11.45 11.09 7.86
C ILE A 171 11.90 11.64 6.51
N TRP A 172 13.20 11.67 6.27
CA TRP A 172 13.77 12.18 5.03
C TRP A 172 14.26 11.03 4.14
N VAL A 173 13.84 11.05 2.90
CA VAL A 173 14.35 10.16 1.85
C VAL A 173 14.72 11.03 0.66
N ASP A 174 16.00 11.26 0.46
CA ASP A 174 16.56 12.19 -0.54
C ASP A 174 15.89 13.59 -0.44
N ASN A 175 15.19 14.03 -1.49
CA ASN A 175 14.49 15.32 -1.53
C ASN A 175 13.10 15.29 -0.89
N ILE A 176 12.63 14.15 -0.44
CA ILE A 176 11.27 14.01 0.08
C ILE A 176 11.28 14.03 1.60
N LYS A 177 10.52 14.94 2.17
CA LYS A 177 10.22 14.96 3.60
C LYS A 177 8.86 14.32 3.84
N ILE A 178 8.83 13.30 4.69
CA ILE A 178 7.62 12.61 5.13
C ILE A 178 7.33 13.07 6.55
N THR A 179 6.15 13.62 6.80
CA THR A 179 5.71 14.02 8.13
C THR A 179 4.58 13.13 8.59
N VAL A 180 4.72 12.54 9.78
CA VAL A 180 3.64 11.78 10.44
C VAL A 180 2.62 12.76 10.98
N MET A 181 1.40 12.76 10.43
CA MET A 181 0.40 13.77 10.72
C MET A 181 -0.40 13.52 12.00
N ASN A 182 -0.49 12.26 12.43
CA ASN A 182 -1.22 11.88 13.64
C ASN A 182 -0.55 10.68 14.32
N LYS A 183 -0.77 10.55 15.63
CA LYS A 183 -0.70 9.23 16.27
C LYS A 183 -2.12 8.67 16.24
N PRO A 184 -2.35 7.47 15.71
CA PRO A 184 -3.69 6.92 15.61
C PRO A 184 -4.36 6.90 16.97
N TYR A 185 -5.60 7.40 17.02
CA TYR A 185 -6.47 7.24 18.16
C TYR A 185 -7.31 5.98 17.94
N LEU A 186 -7.18 5.01 18.84
CA LEU A 186 -7.87 3.73 18.72
C LEU A 186 -9.39 3.92 18.86
N GLN A 187 -10.12 3.56 17.81
CA GLN A 187 -11.57 3.69 17.70
C GLN A 187 -12.21 2.31 17.70
N SER A 188 -13.26 2.10 18.47
CA SER A 188 -14.01 0.83 18.46
C SER A 188 -14.98 0.69 17.29
N TYR A 189 -15.29 1.78 16.59
CA TYR A 189 -16.15 1.79 15.39
C TYR A 189 -15.28 1.91 14.13
N ASN A 190 -15.54 1.05 13.15
CA ASN A 190 -14.70 0.93 11.92
C ASN A 190 -13.21 0.96 12.29
N SER A 191 -12.85 0.11 13.21
CA SER A 191 -11.75 0.25 14.15
C SER A 191 -10.39 0.36 13.46
N ILE A 192 -10.07 -0.51 12.51
CA ILE A 192 -8.78 -0.48 11.81
C ILE A 192 -8.69 0.76 10.93
N ASN A 193 -9.71 1.05 10.11
CA ASN A 193 -9.71 2.24 9.25
C ASN A 193 -9.57 3.54 10.04
N ASN A 194 -10.35 3.68 11.11
CA ASN A 194 -10.35 4.90 11.93
C ASN A 194 -9.07 5.05 12.78
N SER A 195 -8.27 4.00 12.90
CA SER A 195 -6.99 3.98 13.59
C SER A 195 -5.80 4.07 12.63
N SER A 196 -5.99 4.66 11.46
CA SER A 196 -4.95 4.82 10.43
C SER A 196 -3.95 5.91 10.76
N VAL A 197 -2.71 5.74 10.29
CA VAL A 197 -1.70 6.79 10.23
C VAL A 197 -1.87 7.59 8.94
N ALA A 198 -1.81 8.90 9.02
CA ALA A 198 -1.72 9.80 7.86
C ALA A 198 -0.30 10.33 7.73
N TYR A 199 0.20 10.32 6.51
CA TYR A 199 1.51 10.85 6.14
C TYR A 199 1.36 12.00 5.17
N MET A 200 2.11 13.07 5.39
CA MET A 200 2.26 14.18 4.44
C MET A 200 3.63 14.08 3.79
N LEU A 201 3.67 14.17 2.47
CA LEU A 201 4.90 14.18 1.69
C LEU A 201 5.11 15.55 1.07
N ASP A 202 6.24 16.18 1.42
CA ASP A 202 6.74 17.38 0.78
C ASP A 202 7.83 16.98 -0.22
N ILE A 203 7.65 17.29 -1.50
CA ILE A 203 8.51 16.88 -2.61
C ILE A 203 9.10 18.10 -3.32
#